data_852e1b9f0fb493530d19876c8dba5e4f
#
_entry.id   852e1b9f0fb493530d19876c8dba5e4f
#
_cell.length_a   1.000
_cell.length_b   1.000
_cell.length_c   1.000
_cell.angle_alpha   90.00
_cell.angle_beta   90.00
_cell.angle_gamma   90.00
#
_symmetry.space_group_name_H-M   'P 1'
#
loop_
_entity.id
_entity.type
_entity.pdbx_description
1 polymer ?
#
loop_
_entity_poly.entity_id
_entity_poly.type
_entity_poly.pdbx_seq_one_letter_code
_entity_poly.pdbx_strand_id
1 'polypeptide(L)'
;MDRNIRDRLESAISKLLLYHPLYGEVFLFLNKIESKTIPTMAVGVIRQVDLALYYNEEFIKNLSGDELRAVLKHEALHILLHHLVRVRHAGYNPRGFNIAADMAINCHILELPKGAVYPKTFDLPEGQSADWYYKSLKDEAEKQKKDLEQMLADKGVDTVDDHGLWGEFDEEIISEKIKNIAESAIKAQEKKGWGDTPGGLVEQIIAANKPVVNWKKEVKWFINKVVELGRRNTRMRPNRRYIFQSPG
;
A
#
# COMPACT_ATOMS: atom_id res chain seq x y z
N MET A 1 -14.31 -21.62 12.43
CA MET A 1 -13.16 -21.61 11.47
C MET A 1 -12.86 -23.04 11.05
N ASP A 2 -13.03 -23.35 9.80
CA ASP A 2 -12.68 -24.66 9.27
C ASP A 2 -11.14 -24.79 9.26
N ARG A 3 -10.60 -25.76 10.02
CA ARG A 3 -9.15 -26.00 10.14
C ARG A 3 -8.49 -26.15 8.77
N ASN A 4 -9.18 -26.77 7.83
CA ASN A 4 -8.69 -26.98 6.45
C ASN A 4 -8.49 -25.65 5.69
N ILE A 5 -9.36 -24.65 5.88
CA ILE A 5 -9.23 -23.33 5.19
C ILE A 5 -8.05 -22.53 5.73
N ARG A 6 -7.88 -22.54 7.04
CA ARG A 6 -6.72 -21.92 7.67
C ARG A 6 -5.42 -22.54 7.18
N ASP A 7 -5.36 -23.86 7.16
CA ASP A 7 -4.17 -24.60 6.69
C ASP A 7 -3.86 -24.28 5.21
N ARG A 8 -4.89 -24.15 4.37
CA ARG A 8 -4.74 -23.71 2.96
C ARG A 8 -4.17 -22.30 2.85
N LEU A 9 -4.71 -21.35 3.61
CA LEU A 9 -4.24 -19.95 3.61
C LEU A 9 -2.79 -19.87 4.09
N GLU A 10 -2.47 -20.53 5.22
CA GLU A 10 -1.11 -20.55 5.77
C GLU A 10 -0.11 -21.25 4.83
N SER A 11 -0.52 -22.32 4.16
CA SER A 11 0.30 -23.00 3.14
C SER A 11 0.56 -22.09 1.93
N ALA A 12 -0.44 -21.33 1.47
CA ALA A 12 -0.28 -20.38 0.36
C ALA A 12 0.69 -19.24 0.73
N ILE A 13 0.54 -18.68 1.93
CA ILE A 13 1.45 -17.65 2.46
C ILE A 13 2.88 -18.20 2.60
N SER A 14 3.04 -19.42 3.13
CA SER A 14 4.35 -20.07 3.26
C SER A 14 5.03 -20.25 1.91
N LYS A 15 4.28 -20.63 0.87
CA LYS A 15 4.81 -20.72 -0.49
C LYS A 15 5.21 -19.36 -1.04
N LEU A 16 4.44 -18.29 -0.76
CA LEU A 16 4.83 -16.94 -1.14
C LEU A 16 6.11 -16.50 -0.43
N LEU A 17 6.25 -16.75 0.87
CA LEU A 17 7.49 -16.47 1.61
C LEU A 17 8.70 -17.18 1.00
N LEU A 18 8.52 -18.42 0.59
CA LEU A 18 9.61 -19.22 0.03
C LEU A 18 9.97 -18.80 -1.41
N TYR A 19 8.98 -18.56 -2.26
CA TYR A 19 9.21 -18.34 -3.69
C TYR A 19 9.13 -16.88 -4.13
N HIS A 20 8.33 -16.07 -3.43
CA HIS A 20 8.07 -14.66 -3.74
C HIS A 20 8.03 -13.83 -2.45
N PRO A 21 9.16 -13.70 -1.72
CA PRO A 21 9.20 -13.09 -0.40
C PRO A 21 8.69 -11.65 -0.37
N LEU A 22 8.80 -10.89 -1.46
CA LEU A 22 8.19 -9.55 -1.58
C LEU A 22 6.71 -9.53 -1.16
N TYR A 23 5.94 -10.52 -1.62
CA TYR A 23 4.50 -10.61 -1.30
C TYR A 23 4.25 -11.35 0.01
N GLY A 24 4.99 -12.43 0.25
CA GLY A 24 4.79 -13.28 1.42
C GLY A 24 5.08 -12.56 2.73
N GLU A 25 6.12 -11.73 2.76
CA GLU A 25 6.55 -10.97 3.94
C GLU A 25 5.44 -10.05 4.47
N VAL A 26 4.65 -9.46 3.59
CA VAL A 26 3.52 -8.59 3.96
C VAL A 26 2.58 -9.29 4.95
N PHE A 27 2.28 -10.57 4.72
CA PHE A 27 1.31 -11.31 5.54
C PHE A 27 1.80 -11.68 6.94
N LEU A 28 3.10 -11.52 7.24
CA LEU A 28 3.62 -11.71 8.59
C LEU A 28 3.16 -10.60 9.53
N PHE A 29 2.84 -9.44 8.99
CA PHE A 29 2.45 -8.25 9.74
C PHE A 29 0.93 -8.02 9.78
N LEU A 30 0.14 -8.79 9.04
CA LEU A 30 -1.29 -8.62 8.98
C LEU A 30 -2.03 -9.61 9.90
N ASN A 31 -3.06 -9.11 10.59
CA ASN A 31 -4.03 -9.96 11.27
C ASN A 31 -4.90 -10.70 10.23
N LYS A 32 -5.12 -12.00 10.35
CA LYS A 32 -5.98 -12.79 9.47
C LYS A 32 -7.35 -12.90 10.11
N ILE A 33 -8.37 -12.34 9.46
CA ILE A 33 -9.72 -12.23 10.00
C ILE A 33 -10.72 -12.86 9.04
N GLU A 34 -11.39 -13.92 9.49
CA GLU A 34 -12.52 -14.46 8.77
C GLU A 34 -13.68 -13.45 8.77
N SER A 35 -14.25 -13.22 7.59
CA SER A 35 -15.41 -12.34 7.41
C SER A 35 -16.42 -12.97 6.46
N LYS A 36 -17.69 -12.96 6.86
CA LYS A 36 -18.81 -13.37 6.01
C LYS A 36 -19.47 -12.18 5.31
N THR A 37 -19.08 -10.97 5.68
CA THR A 37 -19.65 -9.74 5.12
C THR A 37 -19.03 -9.37 3.77
N ILE A 38 -17.80 -9.83 3.51
CA ILE A 38 -17.13 -9.63 2.23
C ILE A 38 -17.29 -10.87 1.35
N PRO A 39 -17.45 -10.71 0.03
CA PRO A 39 -17.62 -11.84 -0.88
C PRO A 39 -16.31 -12.60 -1.13
N THR A 40 -15.16 -11.95 -0.99
CA THR A 40 -13.86 -12.44 -1.45
C THR A 40 -12.78 -12.35 -0.37
N MET A 41 -11.74 -11.58 -0.64
CA MET A 41 -10.62 -11.27 0.25
C MET A 41 -10.30 -9.77 0.12
N ALA A 42 -9.86 -9.14 1.18
CA ALA A 42 -9.47 -7.74 1.13
C ALA A 42 -8.49 -7.38 2.25
N VAL A 43 -7.54 -6.49 1.96
CA VAL A 43 -6.75 -5.83 3.01
C VAL A 43 -7.49 -4.62 3.55
N GLY A 44 -7.38 -4.40 4.85
CA GLY A 44 -8.05 -3.28 5.50
C GLY A 44 -7.42 -2.92 6.84
N VAL A 45 -8.08 -2.03 7.57
CA VAL A 45 -7.62 -1.58 8.88
C VAL A 45 -8.54 -2.09 9.97
N ILE A 46 -7.96 -2.56 11.07
CA ILE A 46 -8.68 -2.95 12.28
C ILE A 46 -8.25 -2.05 13.45
N ARG A 47 -9.23 -1.71 14.32
CA ARG A 47 -8.99 -0.86 15.50
C ARG A 47 -8.32 0.47 15.19
N GLN A 48 -8.47 0.98 13.95
CA GLN A 48 -7.91 2.25 13.45
C GLN A 48 -6.36 2.30 13.35
N VAL A 49 -5.65 1.32 13.85
CA VAL A 49 -4.18 1.33 13.95
C VAL A 49 -3.50 0.07 13.43
N ASP A 50 -4.21 -1.02 13.20
CA ASP A 50 -3.63 -2.29 12.76
C ASP A 50 -4.11 -2.69 11.38
N LEU A 51 -3.26 -3.36 10.63
CA LEU A 51 -3.58 -3.91 9.31
C LEU A 51 -4.12 -5.33 9.43
N ALA A 52 -5.09 -5.67 8.60
CA ALA A 52 -5.69 -6.99 8.56
C ALA A 52 -5.93 -7.47 7.12
N LEU A 53 -5.83 -8.77 6.94
CA LEU A 53 -6.33 -9.49 5.78
C LEU A 53 -7.67 -10.10 6.19
N TYR A 54 -8.74 -9.60 5.59
CA TYR A 54 -10.07 -10.17 5.71
C TYR A 54 -10.28 -11.20 4.61
N TYR A 55 -10.92 -12.31 4.90
CA TYR A 55 -11.18 -13.34 3.90
C TYR A 55 -12.50 -14.07 4.14
N ASN A 56 -13.14 -14.46 3.03
CA ASN A 56 -14.32 -15.30 3.04
C ASN A 56 -13.90 -16.77 2.86
N GLU A 57 -14.34 -17.66 3.76
CA GLU A 57 -14.00 -19.09 3.68
C GLU A 57 -14.52 -19.76 2.40
N GLU A 58 -15.77 -19.42 1.98
CA GLU A 58 -16.35 -20.01 0.77
C GLU A 58 -15.60 -19.59 -0.50
N PHE A 59 -15.11 -18.34 -0.53
CA PHE A 59 -14.25 -17.89 -1.62
C PHE A 59 -12.95 -18.70 -1.69
N ILE A 60 -12.25 -18.85 -0.54
CA ILE A 60 -11.01 -19.65 -0.50
C ILE A 60 -11.24 -21.10 -0.90
N LYS A 61 -12.36 -21.72 -0.52
CA LYS A 61 -12.71 -23.10 -0.89
C LYS A 61 -12.76 -23.30 -2.39
N ASN A 62 -13.27 -22.31 -3.12
CA ASN A 62 -13.49 -22.38 -4.56
C ASN A 62 -12.23 -22.06 -5.40
N LEU A 63 -11.19 -21.52 -4.80
CA LEU A 63 -9.94 -21.19 -5.50
C LEU A 63 -9.02 -22.41 -5.62
N SER A 64 -8.33 -22.53 -6.73
CA SER A 64 -7.14 -23.36 -6.82
C SER A 64 -5.98 -22.83 -5.94
N GLY A 65 -4.94 -23.59 -5.75
CA GLY A 65 -3.77 -23.12 -5.00
C GLY A 65 -3.04 -21.97 -5.69
N ASP A 66 -3.06 -21.93 -7.02
CA ASP A 66 -2.42 -20.89 -7.83
C ASP A 66 -3.25 -19.60 -7.79
N GLU A 67 -4.57 -19.69 -7.97
CA GLU A 67 -5.48 -18.57 -7.83
C GLU A 67 -5.42 -17.96 -6.42
N LEU A 68 -5.36 -18.77 -5.35
CA LEU A 68 -5.23 -18.25 -3.99
C LEU A 68 -3.93 -17.46 -3.82
N ARG A 69 -2.81 -17.95 -4.38
CA ARG A 69 -1.55 -17.21 -4.35
C ARG A 69 -1.60 -15.93 -5.18
N ALA A 70 -2.30 -15.95 -6.32
CA ALA A 70 -2.51 -14.76 -7.15
C ALA A 70 -3.32 -13.69 -6.41
N VAL A 71 -4.42 -14.06 -5.74
CA VAL A 71 -5.21 -13.15 -4.90
C VAL A 71 -4.36 -12.61 -3.75
N LEU A 72 -3.58 -13.44 -3.08
CA LEU A 72 -2.67 -12.97 -2.02
C LEU A 72 -1.62 -11.98 -2.56
N LYS A 73 -1.05 -12.21 -3.75
CA LYS A 73 -0.15 -11.23 -4.38
C LYS A 73 -0.86 -9.89 -4.65
N HIS A 74 -2.10 -9.93 -5.10
CA HIS A 74 -2.93 -8.76 -5.31
C HIS A 74 -3.11 -7.97 -4.02
N GLU A 75 -3.55 -8.61 -2.94
CA GLU A 75 -3.70 -7.98 -1.63
C GLU A 75 -2.40 -7.38 -1.08
N ALA A 76 -1.28 -8.09 -1.26
CA ALA A 76 0.02 -7.58 -0.87
C ALA A 76 0.41 -6.31 -1.64
N LEU A 77 0.07 -6.21 -2.92
CA LEU A 77 0.36 -5.02 -3.73
C LEU A 77 -0.46 -3.80 -3.32
N HIS A 78 -1.70 -3.97 -2.84
CA HIS A 78 -2.45 -2.85 -2.26
C HIS A 78 -1.70 -2.21 -1.07
N ILE A 79 -1.06 -3.02 -0.22
CA ILE A 79 -0.20 -2.54 0.87
C ILE A 79 1.07 -1.89 0.32
N LEU A 80 1.83 -2.62 -0.53
CA LEU A 80 3.14 -2.17 -1.03
C LEU A 80 3.08 -0.88 -1.85
N LEU A 81 1.94 -0.61 -2.51
CA LEU A 81 1.68 0.59 -3.31
C LEU A 81 0.89 1.67 -2.53
N HIS A 82 0.68 1.48 -1.23
CA HIS A 82 0.00 2.43 -0.33
C HIS A 82 -1.43 2.79 -0.75
N HIS A 83 -2.18 1.92 -1.43
CA HIS A 83 -3.50 2.24 -1.96
C HIS A 83 -4.49 2.64 -0.88
N LEU A 84 -4.45 2.01 0.30
CA LEU A 84 -5.30 2.33 1.46
C LEU A 84 -5.18 3.79 1.91
N VAL A 85 -3.96 4.31 1.90
CA VAL A 85 -3.68 5.70 2.33
C VAL A 85 -3.94 6.68 1.19
N ARG A 86 -3.56 6.32 -0.04
CA ARG A 86 -3.66 7.18 -1.22
C ARG A 86 -5.09 7.57 -1.56
N VAL A 87 -6.04 6.67 -1.41
CA VAL A 87 -7.46 6.94 -1.68
C VAL A 87 -7.99 8.10 -0.83
N ARG A 88 -7.53 8.22 0.41
CA ARG A 88 -7.96 9.28 1.34
C ARG A 88 -7.27 10.60 1.07
N HIS A 89 -5.96 10.57 0.90
CA HIS A 89 -5.15 11.78 0.70
C HIS A 89 -5.56 12.59 -0.53
N ALA A 90 -5.91 11.92 -1.61
CA ALA A 90 -6.24 12.59 -2.87
C ALA A 90 -7.71 12.98 -2.99
N GLY A 91 -8.57 12.64 -2.02
CA GLY A 91 -10.01 12.89 -2.09
C GLY A 91 -10.68 12.16 -3.27
N TYR A 92 -10.16 10.98 -3.62
CA TYR A 92 -10.70 10.16 -4.69
C TYR A 92 -12.05 9.55 -4.31
N ASN A 93 -12.91 9.31 -5.30
CA ASN A 93 -14.04 8.41 -5.11
C ASN A 93 -13.51 7.01 -4.79
N PRO A 94 -13.89 6.39 -3.64
CA PRO A 94 -13.28 5.13 -3.20
C PRO A 94 -13.48 3.99 -4.20
N ARG A 95 -14.68 3.83 -4.77
CA ARG A 95 -14.98 2.78 -5.75
C ARG A 95 -14.20 2.97 -7.04
N GLY A 96 -14.16 4.19 -7.56
CA GLY A 96 -13.39 4.52 -8.76
C GLY A 96 -11.90 4.33 -8.58
N PHE A 97 -11.36 4.72 -7.42
CA PHE A 97 -9.93 4.50 -7.13
C PHE A 97 -9.60 3.02 -6.93
N ASN A 98 -10.51 2.25 -6.34
CA ASN A 98 -10.33 0.82 -6.20
C ASN A 98 -10.18 0.13 -7.55
N ILE A 99 -11.12 0.37 -8.47
CA ILE A 99 -11.05 -0.17 -9.85
C ILE A 99 -9.73 0.25 -10.53
N ALA A 100 -9.32 1.51 -10.35
CA ALA A 100 -8.06 2.00 -10.89
C ALA A 100 -6.83 1.31 -10.28
N ALA A 101 -6.86 1.05 -8.98
CA ALA A 101 -5.82 0.33 -8.26
C ALA A 101 -5.72 -1.13 -8.71
N ASP A 102 -6.88 -1.79 -8.88
CA ASP A 102 -6.95 -3.16 -9.40
C ASP A 102 -6.38 -3.26 -10.82
N MET A 103 -6.72 -2.32 -11.71
CA MET A 103 -6.13 -2.26 -13.04
C MET A 103 -4.61 -2.12 -13.01
N ALA A 104 -4.08 -1.31 -12.08
CA ALA A 104 -2.64 -1.13 -11.94
C ALA A 104 -1.93 -2.39 -11.45
N ILE A 105 -2.59 -3.20 -10.61
CA ILE A 105 -2.04 -4.41 -10.01
C ILE A 105 -2.20 -5.61 -10.94
N ASN A 106 -3.41 -5.81 -11.50
CA ASN A 106 -3.81 -7.06 -12.14
C ASN A 106 -3.02 -7.37 -13.42
N CYS A 107 -2.51 -6.35 -14.12
CA CYS A 107 -1.66 -6.55 -15.28
C CYS A 107 -0.29 -7.20 -14.93
N HIS A 108 0.08 -7.25 -13.66
CA HIS A 108 1.33 -7.85 -13.18
C HIS A 108 1.16 -9.23 -12.55
N ILE A 109 -0.08 -9.73 -12.45
CA ILE A 109 -0.38 -10.98 -11.76
C ILE A 109 -1.01 -11.96 -12.76
N LEU A 110 -0.40 -13.13 -12.85
CA LEU A 110 -0.94 -14.26 -13.58
C LEU A 110 -1.92 -15.05 -12.69
N GLU A 111 -2.86 -15.76 -13.32
CA GLU A 111 -3.75 -16.73 -12.66
C GLU A 111 -4.74 -16.13 -11.64
N LEU A 112 -5.10 -14.84 -11.81
CA LEU A 112 -6.21 -14.28 -11.05
C LEU A 112 -7.52 -14.98 -11.38
N PRO A 113 -8.43 -15.15 -10.42
CA PRO A 113 -9.75 -15.75 -10.67
C PRO A 113 -10.56 -14.90 -11.64
N LYS A 114 -11.60 -15.52 -12.24
CA LYS A 114 -12.52 -14.82 -13.14
C LYS A 114 -13.19 -13.65 -12.43
N GLY A 115 -13.32 -12.54 -13.15
CA GLY A 115 -13.92 -11.31 -12.61
C GLY A 115 -12.91 -10.23 -12.23
N ALA A 116 -11.59 -10.53 -12.25
CA ALA A 116 -10.55 -9.52 -12.05
C ALA A 116 -10.64 -8.44 -13.16
N VAL A 117 -10.49 -7.19 -12.74
CA VAL A 117 -10.59 -6.02 -13.63
C VAL A 117 -9.23 -5.72 -14.25
N TYR A 118 -9.20 -5.53 -15.56
CA TYR A 118 -7.99 -5.22 -16.33
C TYR A 118 -8.14 -3.90 -17.10
N PRO A 119 -7.03 -3.19 -17.41
CA PRO A 119 -7.07 -1.97 -18.21
C PRO A 119 -7.80 -2.15 -19.55
N LYS A 120 -7.66 -3.32 -20.16
CA LYS A 120 -8.32 -3.67 -21.42
C LYS A 120 -9.85 -3.58 -21.36
N THR A 121 -10.47 -3.76 -20.21
CA THR A 121 -11.92 -3.59 -20.00
C THR A 121 -12.39 -2.16 -20.31
N PHE A 122 -11.48 -1.21 -20.20
CA PHE A 122 -11.71 0.22 -20.42
C PHE A 122 -10.96 0.77 -21.64
N ASP A 123 -10.40 -0.09 -22.49
CA ASP A 123 -9.56 0.28 -23.64
C ASP A 123 -8.35 1.15 -23.24
N LEU A 124 -7.78 0.90 -22.06
CA LEU A 124 -6.65 1.63 -21.50
C LEU A 124 -5.35 0.82 -21.65
N PRO A 125 -4.19 1.49 -21.80
CA PRO A 125 -2.89 0.83 -21.87
C PRO A 125 -2.52 0.19 -20.52
N GLU A 126 -1.77 -0.91 -20.57
CA GLU A 126 -1.24 -1.59 -19.37
C GLU A 126 -0.04 -0.85 -18.77
N GLY A 127 0.27 -1.17 -17.51
CA GLY A 127 1.49 -0.71 -16.81
C GLY A 127 1.44 0.73 -16.29
N GLN A 128 0.26 1.35 -16.24
CA GLN A 128 0.08 2.68 -15.67
C GLN A 128 -0.18 2.63 -14.15
N SER A 129 0.03 3.77 -13.47
CA SER A 129 -0.25 3.89 -12.04
C SER A 129 -1.75 3.98 -11.75
N ALA A 130 -2.16 3.64 -10.51
CA ALA A 130 -3.54 3.76 -10.06
C ALA A 130 -4.09 5.20 -10.23
N ASP A 131 -3.29 6.24 -9.95
CA ASP A 131 -3.72 7.63 -10.14
C ASP A 131 -3.96 7.97 -11.61
N TRP A 132 -3.11 7.43 -12.51
CA TRP A 132 -3.29 7.61 -13.94
C TRP A 132 -4.59 6.96 -14.42
N TYR A 133 -4.85 5.72 -14.00
CA TYR A 133 -6.11 5.05 -14.33
C TYR A 133 -7.33 5.77 -13.75
N TYR A 134 -7.26 6.21 -12.50
CA TYR A 134 -8.36 6.95 -11.88
C TYR A 134 -8.68 8.24 -12.65
N LYS A 135 -7.65 9.00 -13.03
CA LYS A 135 -7.83 10.20 -13.85
C LYS A 135 -8.45 9.86 -15.21
N SER A 136 -7.98 8.81 -15.86
CA SER A 136 -8.50 8.37 -17.17
C SER A 136 -9.97 7.97 -17.08
N LEU A 137 -10.37 7.24 -16.02
CA LEU A 137 -11.77 6.88 -15.77
C LEU A 137 -12.63 8.12 -15.53
N LYS A 138 -12.14 9.08 -14.78
CA LYS A 138 -12.83 10.33 -14.51
C LYS A 138 -13.01 11.17 -15.79
N ASP A 139 -11.95 11.34 -16.57
CA ASP A 139 -11.99 12.07 -17.85
C ASP A 139 -12.98 11.40 -18.84
N GLU A 140 -13.07 10.07 -18.82
CA GLU A 140 -14.02 9.34 -19.68
C GLU A 140 -15.47 9.53 -19.20
N ALA A 141 -15.73 9.49 -17.88
CA ALA A 141 -17.06 9.77 -17.32
C ALA A 141 -17.51 11.20 -17.66
N GLU A 142 -16.62 12.18 -17.55
CA GLU A 142 -16.90 13.58 -17.91
C GLU A 142 -17.23 13.75 -19.40
N LYS A 143 -16.50 13.06 -20.31
CA LYS A 143 -16.80 13.06 -21.74
C LYS A 143 -18.19 12.49 -22.04
N GLN A 144 -18.58 11.44 -21.33
CA GLN A 144 -19.91 10.84 -21.46
C GLN A 144 -21.01 11.60 -20.73
N LYS A 145 -20.68 12.69 -20.00
CA LYS A 145 -21.59 13.45 -19.12
C LYS A 145 -22.31 12.56 -18.11
N LYS A 146 -21.62 11.54 -17.61
CA LYS A 146 -22.08 10.62 -16.58
C LYS A 146 -21.31 10.82 -15.30
N ASP A 147 -21.94 10.48 -14.16
CA ASP A 147 -21.19 10.29 -12.94
C ASP A 147 -20.28 9.04 -13.06
N LEU A 148 -19.12 9.09 -12.40
CA LEU A 148 -18.15 8.00 -12.45
C LEU A 148 -18.77 6.66 -12.02
N GLU A 149 -19.56 6.66 -10.94
CA GLU A 149 -20.21 5.45 -10.45
C GLU A 149 -21.22 4.86 -11.45
N GLN A 150 -21.97 5.72 -12.12
CA GLN A 150 -22.92 5.28 -13.15
C GLN A 150 -22.20 4.69 -14.36
N MET A 151 -21.09 5.31 -14.80
CA MET A 151 -20.28 4.76 -15.89
C MET A 151 -19.70 3.38 -15.55
N LEU A 152 -19.22 3.21 -14.31
CA LEU A 152 -18.68 1.93 -13.85
C LEU A 152 -19.77 0.84 -13.75
N ALA A 153 -20.96 1.19 -13.28
CA ALA A 153 -22.09 0.28 -13.21
C ALA A 153 -22.55 -0.15 -14.63
N ASP A 154 -22.61 0.78 -15.58
CA ASP A 154 -22.98 0.47 -16.99
C ASP A 154 -21.98 -0.48 -17.66
N LYS A 155 -20.73 -0.47 -17.25
CA LYS A 155 -19.69 -1.41 -17.72
C LYS A 155 -19.77 -2.79 -17.04
N GLY A 156 -20.69 -2.96 -16.07
CA GLY A 156 -20.85 -4.23 -15.35
C GLY A 156 -19.63 -4.60 -14.50
N VAL A 157 -18.82 -3.62 -14.15
CA VAL A 157 -17.62 -3.83 -13.34
C VAL A 157 -18.04 -3.78 -11.87
N ASP A 158 -18.28 -4.95 -11.29
CA ASP A 158 -18.29 -5.12 -9.86
C ASP A 158 -16.87 -5.48 -9.43
N THR A 159 -16.33 -4.71 -8.50
CA THR A 159 -15.04 -5.06 -7.89
C THR A 159 -15.18 -6.38 -7.16
N VAL A 160 -14.31 -7.32 -7.49
CA VAL A 160 -14.21 -8.61 -6.78
C VAL A 160 -13.89 -8.36 -5.30
N ASP A 161 -13.30 -7.20 -4.99
CA ASP A 161 -12.86 -6.82 -3.67
C ASP A 161 -13.73 -5.71 -3.07
N ASP A 162 -14.28 -5.99 -1.89
CA ASP A 162 -15.04 -5.02 -1.10
C ASP A 162 -14.08 -4.22 -0.19
N HIS A 163 -13.53 -3.12 -0.73
CA HIS A 163 -12.71 -2.19 0.04
C HIS A 163 -13.51 -1.24 0.94
N GLY A 164 -14.79 -1.52 1.20
CA GLY A 164 -15.56 -0.88 2.27
C GLY A 164 -14.90 -1.01 3.65
N LEU A 165 -13.89 -1.88 3.75
CA LEU A 165 -13.05 -2.09 4.94
C LEU A 165 -11.95 -1.03 5.14
N TRP A 166 -11.80 -0.06 4.23
CA TRP A 166 -10.87 1.07 4.39
C TRP A 166 -11.47 2.21 5.23
N GLY A 167 -12.19 1.86 6.30
CA GLY A 167 -12.86 2.79 7.20
C GLY A 167 -11.96 3.88 7.78
N GLU A 168 -12.43 4.61 8.79
CA GLU A 168 -11.64 5.60 9.49
C GLU A 168 -10.45 4.95 10.21
N PHE A 169 -9.25 5.51 10.01
CA PHE A 169 -8.02 5.06 10.68
C PHE A 169 -7.04 6.23 10.85
N ASP A 170 -6.06 6.04 11.73
CA ASP A 170 -4.95 6.97 11.90
C ASP A 170 -3.98 6.82 10.72
N GLU A 171 -4.02 7.81 9.81
CA GLU A 171 -3.22 7.80 8.57
C GLU A 171 -1.71 7.80 8.85
N GLU A 172 -1.26 8.50 9.88
CA GLU A 172 0.18 8.59 10.20
C GLU A 172 0.69 7.23 10.67
N ILE A 173 -0.05 6.58 11.59
CA ILE A 173 0.31 5.25 12.11
C ILE A 173 0.26 4.20 10.99
N ILE A 174 -0.80 4.17 10.20
CA ILE A 174 -0.96 3.18 9.12
C ILE A 174 0.08 3.39 8.03
N SER A 175 0.35 4.63 7.63
CA SER A 175 1.38 4.94 6.64
C SER A 175 2.78 4.50 7.09
N GLU A 176 3.12 4.72 8.37
CA GLU A 176 4.39 4.26 8.92
C GLU A 176 4.48 2.73 8.98
N LYS A 177 3.40 2.05 9.38
CA LYS A 177 3.35 0.58 9.37
C LYS A 177 3.52 0.01 7.96
N ILE A 178 2.80 0.55 6.97
CA ILE A 178 2.93 0.12 5.58
C ILE A 178 4.36 0.30 5.09
N LYS A 179 4.99 1.44 5.39
CA LYS A 179 6.38 1.69 5.02
C LYS A 179 7.33 0.66 5.64
N ASN A 180 7.19 0.36 6.92
CA ASN A 180 8.02 -0.64 7.60
C ASN A 180 7.83 -2.04 7.00
N ILE A 181 6.60 -2.42 6.66
CA ILE A 181 6.27 -3.67 5.97
C ILE A 181 6.94 -3.72 4.59
N ALA A 182 6.81 -2.65 3.81
CA ALA A 182 7.39 -2.58 2.48
C ALA A 182 8.93 -2.63 2.52
N GLU A 183 9.56 -1.96 3.47
CA GLU A 183 11.02 -2.05 3.65
C GLU A 183 11.46 -3.48 4.01
N SER A 184 10.72 -4.20 4.87
CA SER A 184 11.00 -5.60 5.19
C SER A 184 10.84 -6.49 3.96
N ALA A 185 9.74 -6.34 3.22
CA ALA A 185 9.44 -7.10 2.02
C ALA A 185 10.48 -6.88 0.90
N ILE A 186 10.88 -5.64 0.67
CA ILE A 186 11.93 -5.29 -0.30
C ILE A 186 13.26 -5.94 0.10
N LYS A 187 13.69 -5.81 1.36
CA LYS A 187 14.92 -6.43 1.86
C LYS A 187 14.91 -7.96 1.76
N ALA A 188 13.76 -8.58 2.01
CA ALA A 188 13.60 -10.04 1.87
C ALA A 188 13.72 -10.46 0.39
N GLN A 189 13.12 -9.71 -0.52
CA GLN A 189 13.22 -9.97 -1.96
C GLN A 189 14.62 -9.73 -2.52
N GLU A 190 15.30 -8.66 -2.10
CA GLU A 190 16.68 -8.36 -2.51
C GLU A 190 17.66 -9.50 -2.17
N LYS A 191 17.51 -10.12 -1.00
CA LYS A 191 18.33 -11.28 -0.59
C LYS A 191 18.12 -12.48 -1.51
N LYS A 192 16.94 -12.65 -2.07
CA LYS A 192 16.60 -13.74 -2.98
C LYS A 192 16.91 -13.39 -4.44
N GLY A 193 16.96 -12.11 -4.77
CA GLY A 193 16.96 -11.59 -6.14
C GLY A 193 15.55 -11.34 -6.66
N TRP A 194 15.41 -10.40 -7.57
CA TRP A 194 14.09 -9.95 -8.07
C TRP A 194 13.39 -10.97 -9.01
N GLY A 195 14.16 -11.93 -9.58
CA GLY A 195 13.64 -13.02 -10.38
C GLY A 195 12.67 -12.57 -11.48
N ASP A 196 11.47 -13.16 -11.49
CA ASP A 196 10.41 -12.88 -12.48
C ASP A 196 9.54 -11.66 -12.16
N THR A 197 9.88 -10.87 -11.13
CA THR A 197 9.11 -9.66 -10.79
C THR A 197 9.32 -8.60 -11.87
N PRO A 198 8.24 -8.10 -12.52
CA PRO A 198 8.38 -7.11 -13.60
C PRO A 198 9.10 -5.85 -13.12
N GLY A 199 10.12 -5.40 -13.86
CA GLY A 199 10.95 -4.25 -13.46
C GLY A 199 10.14 -2.97 -13.24
N GLY A 200 9.13 -2.69 -14.07
CA GLY A 200 8.26 -1.55 -13.88
C GLY A 200 7.46 -1.58 -12.57
N LEU A 201 7.04 -2.77 -12.11
CA LEU A 201 6.38 -2.93 -10.82
C LEU A 201 7.37 -2.70 -9.66
N VAL A 202 8.60 -3.22 -9.79
CA VAL A 202 9.67 -2.98 -8.81
C VAL A 202 9.94 -1.49 -8.64
N GLU A 203 10.06 -0.76 -9.74
CA GLU A 203 10.26 0.68 -9.73
C GLU A 203 9.11 1.43 -9.06
N GLN A 204 7.85 1.03 -9.33
CA GLN A 204 6.67 1.61 -8.69
C GLN A 204 6.67 1.36 -7.17
N ILE A 205 6.96 0.15 -6.72
CA ILE A 205 7.03 -0.19 -5.29
C ILE A 205 8.15 0.61 -4.62
N ILE A 206 9.34 0.65 -5.20
CA ILE A 206 10.46 1.42 -4.65
C ILE A 206 10.10 2.92 -4.60
N ALA A 207 9.50 3.46 -5.66
CA ALA A 207 9.10 4.86 -5.71
C ALA A 207 8.03 5.21 -4.65
N ALA A 208 7.04 4.35 -4.44
CA ALA A 208 6.00 4.52 -3.44
C ALA A 208 6.56 4.52 -2.00
N ASN A 209 7.66 3.78 -1.77
CA ASN A 209 8.26 3.60 -0.45
C ASN A 209 9.53 4.44 -0.22
N LYS A 210 9.91 5.30 -1.17
CA LYS A 210 11.01 6.24 -0.95
C LYS A 210 10.67 7.17 0.21
N PRO A 211 11.61 7.39 1.15
CA PRO A 211 11.37 8.32 2.24
C PRO A 211 11.12 9.72 1.67
N VAL A 212 9.94 10.25 1.92
CA VAL A 212 9.67 11.66 1.67
C VAL A 212 10.44 12.44 2.72
N VAL A 213 11.62 12.93 2.34
CA VAL A 213 12.41 13.79 3.23
C VAL A 213 11.62 15.09 3.42
N ASN A 214 11.03 15.25 4.60
CA ASN A 214 10.43 16.51 4.98
C ASN A 214 11.56 17.51 5.28
N TRP A 215 12.11 18.12 4.22
CA TRP A 215 13.22 19.06 4.30
C TRP A 215 12.97 20.18 5.32
N LYS A 216 11.70 20.59 5.54
CA LYS A 216 11.35 21.60 6.55
C LYS A 216 11.60 21.09 7.96
N LYS A 217 11.30 19.81 8.23
CA LYS A 217 11.54 19.16 9.52
C LYS A 217 13.05 18.98 9.74
N GLU A 218 13.77 18.57 8.72
CA GLU A 218 15.23 18.40 8.72
C GLU A 218 15.96 19.74 8.93
N VAL A 219 15.56 20.77 8.20
CA VAL A 219 16.11 22.13 8.37
C VAL A 219 15.81 22.66 9.79
N LYS A 220 14.59 22.49 10.29
CA LYS A 220 14.25 22.91 11.66
C LYS A 220 15.07 22.14 12.70
N TRP A 221 15.25 20.85 12.54
CA TRP A 221 16.10 20.04 13.41
C TRP A 221 17.57 20.49 13.34
N PHE A 222 18.09 20.71 12.14
CA PHE A 222 19.45 21.21 11.94
C PHE A 222 19.67 22.59 12.59
N ILE A 223 18.75 23.53 12.37
CA ILE A 223 18.81 24.87 12.99
C ILE A 223 18.81 24.74 14.52
N ASN A 224 17.90 23.94 15.08
CA ASN A 224 17.84 23.74 16.53
C ASN A 224 19.15 23.15 17.08
N LYS A 225 19.74 22.18 16.35
CA LYS A 225 21.01 21.57 16.74
C LYS A 225 22.18 22.54 16.68
N VAL A 226 22.23 23.40 15.67
CA VAL A 226 23.26 24.44 15.51
C VAL A 226 23.11 25.49 16.61
N VAL A 227 21.87 25.91 16.95
CA VAL A 227 21.60 26.86 18.04
C VAL A 227 21.97 26.26 19.41
N GLU A 228 21.73 24.96 19.64
CA GLU A 228 22.15 24.26 20.84
C GLU A 228 23.70 24.19 20.97
N LEU A 229 24.40 23.91 19.86
CA LEU A 229 25.85 23.91 19.81
C LEU A 229 26.42 25.29 20.09
N GLY A 230 25.79 26.34 19.54
CA GLY A 230 26.17 27.74 19.85
C GLY A 230 25.99 28.13 21.32
N ARG A 231 24.98 27.57 21.99
CA ARG A 231 24.76 27.79 23.45
C ARG A 231 25.67 27.00 24.37
N ARG A 232 26.32 25.94 23.88
CA ARG A 232 27.25 25.12 24.68
C ARG A 232 28.64 25.70 24.80
N ASN A 233 29.00 26.71 24.03
CA ASN A 233 30.38 27.24 23.98
C ASN A 233 30.67 28.35 25.01
N THR A 234 29.79 28.67 25.92
CA THR A 234 30.06 29.68 26.95
C THR A 234 30.33 29.07 28.33
N ARG A 235 31.36 28.25 28.43
CA ARG A 235 31.96 27.91 29.78
C ARG A 235 33.04 28.89 30.23
N MET A 236 33.35 29.92 29.47
CA MET A 236 34.22 30.97 29.90
C MET A 236 33.46 31.94 30.79
N ARG A 237 33.80 31.94 32.10
CA ARG A 237 33.38 33.02 33.02
C ARG A 237 33.91 34.34 32.44
N PRO A 238 33.06 35.39 32.31
CA PRO A 238 33.53 36.67 31.83
C PRO A 238 34.70 37.12 32.70
N ASN A 239 35.80 37.49 32.08
CA ASN A 239 36.96 37.97 32.77
C ASN A 239 36.62 39.29 33.46
N ARG A 240 36.50 39.28 34.76
CA ARG A 240 36.12 40.46 35.57
C ARG A 240 37.11 41.64 35.45
N ARG A 241 38.29 41.44 34.85
CA ARG A 241 39.30 42.49 34.66
C ARG A 241 39.14 43.26 33.34
N TYR A 242 38.36 42.73 32.39
CA TYR A 242 38.20 43.36 31.07
C TYR A 242 36.73 43.40 30.69
N ILE A 243 35.97 44.29 31.36
CA ILE A 243 34.55 44.44 31.20
C ILE A 243 34.14 44.88 29.76
N PHE A 244 35.08 45.33 28.93
CA PHE A 244 34.79 45.93 27.64
C PHE A 244 35.54 45.33 26.45
N GLN A 245 36.25 44.21 26.54
CA GLN A 245 37.12 43.79 25.43
C GLN A 245 37.07 42.30 25.07
N SER A 246 36.12 41.51 25.44
CA SER A 246 35.92 40.19 24.80
C SER A 246 34.53 39.69 25.05
N PRO A 247 33.70 39.48 24.00
CA PRO A 247 32.63 38.51 24.06
C PRO A 247 33.30 37.16 24.23
N GLY A 248 33.01 36.48 25.34
CA GLY A 248 33.38 35.10 25.58
C GLY A 248 32.65 34.14 24.67
#